data_d194c64c40d550b22737b44a472d3910
#
_entry.id   d194c64c40d550b22737b44a472d3910
#
_cell.length_a   1.000
_cell.length_b   1.000
_cell.length_c   1.000
_cell.angle_alpha   90.00
_cell.angle_beta   90.00
_cell.angle_gamma   90.00
#
_symmetry.space_group_name_H-M   'P 1'
#
loop_
_entity.id
_entity.type
_entity.pdbx_description
1 polymer ?
#
loop_
_entity_poly.entity_id
_entity_poly.type
_entity_poly.pdbx_seq_one_letter_code
_entity_poly.pdbx_strand_id
1 'polypeptide(L)'
;MVETVSDPMEIALAEAEAAAARDEVPIGAVVVEMATGRVIARAGNRVEELKDPTAHAELLAIREAARVLGAKRLPETELWVTLEPCPMCAQAASFARVARLVFAADDSKGGGVLHGPRIFEQSSCFHRPVLARGSEAQAQRAGDLLRGFFKAKRAGC
;
A
#
# COMPACT_ATOMS: atom_id res chain seq x y z
N MET A 1 -7.94 -10.34 20.44
CA MET A 1 -6.50 -10.56 20.37
C MET A 1 -5.89 -9.62 19.34
N VAL A 2 -4.76 -8.99 19.67
CA VAL A 2 -4.09 -8.06 18.75
C VAL A 2 -3.16 -8.85 17.86
N GLU A 3 -3.30 -8.68 16.53
CA GLU A 3 -2.40 -9.30 15.56
C GLU A 3 -1.07 -8.53 15.54
N THR A 4 0.04 -9.24 15.77
CA THR A 4 1.39 -8.71 15.62
C THR A 4 2.15 -9.57 14.63
N VAL A 5 3.02 -8.95 13.86
CA VAL A 5 3.76 -9.67 12.81
C VAL A 5 5.22 -9.27 12.80
N SER A 6 6.07 -10.23 12.42
CA SER A 6 7.49 -10.00 12.24
C SER A 6 7.78 -9.34 10.89
N ASP A 7 6.94 -9.61 9.87
CA ASP A 7 7.11 -9.05 8.53
C ASP A 7 5.75 -8.59 7.97
N PRO A 8 5.44 -7.31 8.10
CA PRO A 8 4.17 -6.76 7.59
C PRO A 8 3.99 -6.92 6.08
N MET A 9 5.08 -7.02 5.29
CA MET A 9 4.95 -7.19 3.85
C MET A 9 4.24 -8.51 3.50
N GLU A 10 4.41 -9.56 4.32
CA GLU A 10 3.70 -10.82 4.09
C GLU A 10 2.19 -10.66 4.25
N ILE A 11 1.74 -9.80 5.15
CA ILE A 11 0.31 -9.47 5.26
C ILE A 11 -0.15 -8.68 4.04
N ALA A 12 0.63 -7.71 3.60
CA ALA A 12 0.30 -6.92 2.40
C ALA A 12 0.20 -7.83 1.17
N LEU A 13 1.11 -8.78 1.02
CA LEU A 13 1.08 -9.75 -0.09
C LEU A 13 -0.17 -10.65 -0.01
N ALA A 14 -0.55 -11.09 1.19
CA ALA A 14 -1.78 -11.87 1.38
C ALA A 14 -3.02 -11.07 0.98
N GLU A 15 -3.06 -9.77 1.31
CA GLU A 15 -4.15 -8.90 0.88
C GLU A 15 -4.17 -8.70 -0.64
N ALA A 16 -2.99 -8.65 -1.28
CA ALA A 16 -2.88 -8.58 -2.73
C ALA A 16 -3.44 -9.85 -3.39
N GLU A 17 -3.10 -11.02 -2.86
CA GLU A 17 -3.61 -12.29 -3.34
C GLU A 17 -5.14 -12.36 -3.19
N ALA A 18 -5.66 -11.93 -2.04
CA ALA A 18 -7.11 -11.88 -1.80
C ALA A 18 -7.80 -10.92 -2.78
N ALA A 19 -7.16 -9.79 -3.11
CA ALA A 19 -7.69 -8.86 -4.11
C ALA A 19 -7.79 -9.54 -5.48
N ALA A 20 -6.75 -10.24 -5.91
CA ALA A 20 -6.78 -10.99 -7.19
C ALA A 20 -7.90 -12.01 -7.19
N ALA A 21 -8.11 -12.72 -6.08
CA ALA A 21 -9.15 -13.74 -5.97
C ALA A 21 -10.56 -13.19 -6.12
N ARG A 22 -10.77 -11.89 -5.86
CA ARG A 22 -12.06 -11.22 -6.08
C ARG A 22 -12.06 -10.31 -7.32
N ASP A 23 -11.11 -10.53 -8.21
CA ASP A 23 -11.02 -9.84 -9.50
C ASP A 23 -10.67 -8.35 -9.41
N GLU A 24 -9.92 -7.99 -8.38
CA GLU A 24 -9.33 -6.66 -8.22
C GLU A 24 -7.85 -6.71 -8.55
N VAL A 25 -7.28 -5.57 -8.93
CA VAL A 25 -5.83 -5.48 -9.16
C VAL A 25 -5.10 -5.90 -7.87
N PRO A 26 -4.16 -6.85 -7.95
CA PRO A 26 -3.53 -7.44 -6.74
C PRO A 26 -2.50 -6.53 -6.10
N ILE A 27 -2.99 -5.57 -5.37
CA ILE A 27 -2.20 -4.68 -4.53
C ILE A 27 -2.75 -4.77 -3.12
N GLY A 28 -1.87 -4.92 -2.14
CA GLY A 28 -2.22 -5.00 -0.74
C GLY A 28 -1.42 -4.05 0.10
N ALA A 29 -2.01 -3.61 1.21
CA ALA A 29 -1.37 -2.67 2.12
C ALA A 29 -1.72 -2.99 3.56
N VAL A 30 -0.83 -2.63 4.49
CA VAL A 30 -1.05 -2.79 5.92
C VAL A 30 -0.46 -1.60 6.65
N VAL A 31 -1.17 -1.10 7.66
CA VAL A 31 -0.66 -0.08 8.58
C VAL A 31 -0.36 -0.77 9.90
N VAL A 32 0.86 -0.61 10.39
CA VAL A 32 1.30 -1.19 11.66
C VAL A 32 1.82 -0.10 12.60
N GLU A 33 1.69 -0.35 13.89
CA GLU A 33 2.31 0.49 14.92
C GLU A 33 3.80 0.14 15.01
N MET A 34 4.67 1.14 14.90
CA MET A 34 6.12 0.91 14.87
C MET A 34 6.64 0.24 16.13
N ALA A 35 6.17 0.70 17.29
CA ALA A 35 6.73 0.26 18.57
C ALA A 35 6.45 -1.22 18.87
N THR A 36 5.31 -1.74 18.44
CA THR A 36 4.83 -3.07 18.84
C THR A 36 4.68 -4.05 17.69
N GLY A 37 4.64 -3.56 16.44
CA GLY A 37 4.29 -4.38 15.28
C GLY A 37 2.80 -4.71 15.20
N ARG A 38 1.97 -4.07 16.03
CA ARG A 38 0.52 -4.30 16.02
C ARG A 38 -0.08 -3.88 14.68
N VAL A 39 -0.85 -4.75 14.07
CA VAL A 39 -1.59 -4.45 12.84
C VAL A 39 -2.78 -3.57 13.20
N ILE A 40 -2.83 -2.36 12.61
CA ILE A 40 -3.92 -1.41 12.83
C ILE A 40 -4.97 -1.56 11.76
N ALA A 41 -4.54 -1.72 10.51
CA ALA A 41 -5.46 -1.87 9.37
C ALA A 41 -4.76 -2.62 8.26
N ARG A 42 -5.53 -3.33 7.45
CA ARG A 42 -5.06 -4.03 6.26
C ARG A 42 -6.12 -3.96 5.17
N ALA A 43 -5.70 -3.88 3.91
CA ALA A 43 -6.63 -3.78 2.78
C ALA A 43 -5.97 -4.20 1.48
N GLY A 44 -6.79 -4.67 0.55
CA GLY A 44 -6.45 -4.81 -0.86
C GLY A 44 -7.30 -3.87 -1.69
N ASN A 45 -6.96 -3.71 -2.97
CA ASN A 45 -7.76 -2.89 -3.89
C ASN A 45 -9.21 -3.35 -3.94
N ARG A 46 -10.14 -2.38 -4.01
CA ARG A 46 -11.60 -2.61 -4.11
C ARG A 46 -12.26 -1.64 -5.09
N VAL A 47 -11.52 -1.23 -6.11
CA VAL A 47 -12.00 -0.25 -7.12
C VAL A 47 -13.26 -0.76 -7.82
N GLU A 48 -13.25 -2.02 -8.25
CA GLU A 48 -14.40 -2.61 -8.96
C GLU A 48 -15.57 -2.87 -8.00
N GLU A 49 -15.29 -3.44 -6.83
CA GLU A 49 -16.32 -3.77 -5.84
C GLU A 49 -17.08 -2.52 -5.39
N LEU A 50 -16.37 -1.44 -5.06
CA LEU A 50 -16.96 -0.22 -4.52
C LEU A 50 -17.38 0.78 -5.60
N LYS A 51 -17.06 0.52 -6.88
CA LYS A 51 -17.24 1.48 -7.98
C LYS A 51 -16.60 2.82 -7.63
N ASP A 52 -15.40 2.75 -7.05
CA ASP A 52 -14.68 3.91 -6.55
C ASP A 52 -13.24 3.88 -7.12
N PRO A 53 -12.91 4.81 -8.03
CA PRO A 53 -11.58 4.83 -8.64
C PRO A 53 -10.46 5.14 -7.66
N THR A 54 -10.80 5.62 -6.46
CA THR A 54 -9.81 5.93 -5.42
C THR A 54 -9.62 4.79 -4.41
N ALA A 55 -10.36 3.69 -4.54
CA ALA A 55 -10.33 2.59 -3.56
C ALA A 55 -9.08 1.71 -3.71
N HIS A 56 -7.92 2.35 -3.68
CA HIS A 56 -6.62 1.69 -3.67
C HIS A 56 -6.33 1.13 -2.27
N ALA A 57 -5.57 0.05 -2.22
CA ALA A 57 -5.22 -0.62 -0.97
C ALA A 57 -4.67 0.34 0.08
N GLU A 58 -3.73 1.20 -0.32
CA GLU A 58 -3.08 2.15 0.58
C GLU A 58 -4.07 3.14 1.18
N LEU A 59 -4.93 3.70 0.33
CA LEU A 59 -5.93 4.67 0.77
C LEU A 59 -6.92 4.04 1.74
N LEU A 60 -7.39 2.83 1.43
CA LEU A 60 -8.31 2.09 2.30
C LEU A 60 -7.67 1.75 3.64
N ALA A 61 -6.40 1.33 3.66
CA ALA A 61 -5.68 1.01 4.88
C ALA A 61 -5.48 2.26 5.75
N ILE A 62 -5.11 3.39 5.15
CA ILE A 62 -4.96 4.67 5.85
C ILE A 62 -6.28 5.11 6.47
N ARG A 63 -7.37 5.06 5.71
CA ARG A 63 -8.71 5.45 6.18
C ARG A 63 -9.15 4.59 7.36
N GLU A 64 -8.96 3.29 7.27
CA GLU A 64 -9.33 2.37 8.35
C GLU A 64 -8.44 2.60 9.58
N ALA A 65 -7.13 2.80 9.41
CA ALA A 65 -6.23 3.09 10.52
C ALA A 65 -6.65 4.39 11.25
N ALA A 66 -7.00 5.42 10.48
CA ALA A 66 -7.48 6.68 11.06
C ALA A 66 -8.76 6.47 11.87
N ARG A 67 -9.67 5.64 11.36
CA ARG A 67 -10.90 5.29 12.05
C ARG A 67 -10.63 4.53 13.36
N VAL A 68 -9.77 3.51 13.29
CA VAL A 68 -9.42 2.67 14.44
C VAL A 68 -8.76 3.49 15.54
N LEU A 69 -7.84 4.37 15.16
CA LEU A 69 -7.08 5.19 16.12
C LEU A 69 -7.83 6.47 16.52
N GLY A 70 -8.92 6.80 15.85
CA GLY A 70 -9.67 8.03 16.12
C GLY A 70 -8.84 9.28 15.83
N ALA A 71 -7.95 9.25 14.83
CA ALA A 71 -7.01 10.33 14.57
C ALA A 71 -6.79 10.50 13.08
N LYS A 72 -6.65 11.74 12.62
CA LYS A 72 -6.34 12.03 11.20
C LYS A 72 -4.85 11.93 10.89
N ARG A 73 -4.01 11.94 11.89
CA ARG A 73 -2.55 11.79 11.75
C ARG A 73 -2.11 10.52 12.45
N LEU A 74 -1.18 9.81 11.83
CA LEU A 74 -0.74 8.48 12.25
C LEU A 74 0.78 8.49 12.47
N PRO A 75 1.32 9.32 13.44
CA PRO A 75 2.75 9.61 13.50
C PRO A 75 3.52 8.44 13.99
N GLU A 76 3.25 7.46 14.52
CA GLU A 76 4.09 6.33 14.97
C GLU A 76 3.71 5.04 14.25
N THR A 77 3.32 5.18 12.97
CA THR A 77 2.91 4.06 12.14
C THR A 77 3.80 3.90 10.92
N GLU A 78 3.78 2.69 10.38
CA GLU A 78 4.38 2.36 9.09
C GLU A 78 3.30 1.91 8.14
N LEU A 79 3.38 2.36 6.89
CA LEU A 79 2.54 1.86 5.80
C LEU A 79 3.39 0.94 4.94
N TRP A 80 2.96 -0.32 4.82
CA TRP A 80 3.60 -1.32 3.98
C TRP A 80 2.68 -1.64 2.81
N VAL A 81 3.21 -1.65 1.60
CA VAL A 81 2.43 -1.88 0.38
C VAL A 81 3.22 -2.72 -0.61
N THR A 82 2.53 -3.54 -1.38
CA THR A 82 3.18 -4.47 -2.31
C THR A 82 3.75 -3.80 -3.55
N LEU A 83 3.22 -2.63 -3.92
CA LEU A 83 3.65 -1.88 -5.10
C LEU A 83 3.92 -0.43 -4.71
N GLU A 84 4.89 0.19 -5.36
CA GLU A 84 5.17 1.62 -5.19
C GLU A 84 3.86 2.41 -5.29
N PRO A 85 3.53 3.25 -4.29
CA PRO A 85 2.29 4.03 -4.33
C PRO A 85 2.22 4.98 -5.53
N CYS A 86 1.01 5.12 -6.08
CA CYS A 86 0.72 6.12 -7.08
C CYS A 86 0.75 7.53 -6.45
N PRO A 87 0.73 8.61 -7.25
CA PRO A 87 0.77 9.97 -6.69
C PRO A 87 -0.33 10.27 -5.68
N MET A 88 -1.55 9.79 -5.91
CA MET A 88 -2.66 9.97 -4.98
C MET A 88 -2.36 9.35 -3.61
N CYS A 89 -1.90 8.10 -3.61
CA CYS A 89 -1.63 7.37 -2.37
C CYS A 89 -0.39 7.87 -1.65
N ALA A 90 0.64 8.29 -2.39
CA ALA A 90 1.82 8.94 -1.82
C ALA A 90 1.42 10.22 -1.08
N GLN A 91 0.57 11.05 -1.69
CA GLN A 91 0.10 12.27 -1.06
C GLN A 91 -0.78 11.95 0.17
N ALA A 92 -1.61 10.91 0.09
CA ALA A 92 -2.41 10.47 1.23
C ALA A 92 -1.54 10.04 2.41
N ALA A 93 -0.45 9.33 2.15
CA ALA A 93 0.51 8.92 3.18
C ALA A 93 1.15 10.15 3.84
N SER A 94 1.46 11.19 3.07
CA SER A 94 1.96 12.45 3.58
C SER A 94 0.91 13.15 4.47
N PHE A 95 -0.32 13.25 4.01
CA PHE A 95 -1.41 13.84 4.79
C PHE A 95 -1.63 13.10 6.11
N ALA A 96 -1.54 11.78 6.09
CA ALA A 96 -1.70 10.94 7.28
C ALA A 96 -0.48 11.01 8.22
N ARG A 97 0.63 11.54 7.76
CA ARG A 97 1.86 11.67 8.56
C ARG A 97 2.40 10.32 9.02
N VAL A 98 2.31 9.29 8.17
CA VAL A 98 2.94 8.01 8.50
C VAL A 98 4.46 8.22 8.63
N ALA A 99 5.07 7.56 9.60
CA ALA A 99 6.50 7.75 9.88
C ALA A 99 7.36 7.07 8.82
N ARG A 100 6.93 5.94 8.29
CA ARG A 100 7.70 5.13 7.36
C ARG A 100 6.80 4.52 6.29
N LEU A 101 7.29 4.49 5.06
CA LEU A 101 6.62 3.86 3.92
C LEU A 101 7.55 2.79 3.36
N VAL A 102 7.08 1.55 3.33
CA VAL A 102 7.83 0.41 2.80
C VAL A 102 7.06 -0.18 1.62
N PHE A 103 7.68 -0.30 0.46
CA PHE A 103 7.04 -0.93 -0.69
C PHE A 103 7.94 -2.01 -1.29
N ALA A 104 7.34 -3.02 -1.91
CA ALA A 104 8.07 -4.17 -2.44
C ALA A 104 8.51 -3.92 -3.88
N ALA A 105 7.59 -3.78 -4.82
CA ALA A 105 7.91 -3.62 -6.24
C ALA A 105 7.85 -2.15 -6.66
N ASP A 106 8.73 -1.77 -7.60
CA ASP A 106 8.69 -0.46 -8.24
C ASP A 106 7.55 -0.40 -9.26
N ASP A 107 7.04 0.80 -9.52
CA ASP A 107 6.09 1.04 -10.59
C ASP A 107 6.61 2.18 -11.47
N SER A 108 7.29 1.82 -12.54
CA SER A 108 7.90 2.80 -13.46
C SER A 108 6.87 3.58 -14.27
N LYS A 109 5.63 3.10 -14.36
CA LYS A 109 4.56 3.72 -15.16
C LYS A 109 3.62 4.57 -14.32
N GLY A 110 3.15 4.03 -13.19
CA GLY A 110 2.14 4.67 -12.37
C GLY A 110 2.61 5.13 -11.00
N GLY A 111 3.88 4.93 -10.67
CA GLY A 111 4.42 5.28 -9.36
C GLY A 111 4.50 6.78 -9.11
N GLY A 112 4.48 7.15 -7.83
CA GLY A 112 4.56 8.53 -7.41
C GLY A 112 5.61 8.80 -6.33
N VAL A 113 6.46 7.82 -6.03
CA VAL A 113 7.50 7.92 -4.99
C VAL A 113 8.89 8.05 -5.61
N LEU A 114 9.36 6.99 -6.28
CA LEU A 114 10.65 6.99 -6.96
C LEU A 114 10.52 7.31 -8.45
N HIS A 115 9.31 7.27 -8.97
CA HIS A 115 8.97 7.51 -10.38
C HIS A 115 7.91 8.59 -10.48
N GLY A 116 7.58 8.98 -11.69
CA GLY A 116 6.54 9.97 -11.96
C GLY A 116 6.83 11.30 -11.28
N PRO A 117 5.83 11.91 -10.65
CA PRO A 117 5.99 13.24 -10.03
C PRO A 117 6.80 13.24 -8.73
N ARG A 118 7.20 12.10 -8.21
CA ARG A 118 8.01 12.00 -6.97
C ARG A 118 7.46 12.91 -5.89
N ILE A 119 6.28 12.57 -5.41
CA ILE A 119 5.49 13.43 -4.51
C ILE A 119 6.28 13.92 -3.29
N PHE A 120 7.12 13.04 -2.70
CA PHE A 120 7.86 13.43 -1.50
C PHE A 120 9.01 14.40 -1.76
N GLU A 121 9.35 14.64 -3.02
CA GLU A 121 10.37 15.61 -3.42
C GLU A 121 9.78 16.97 -3.81
N GLN A 122 8.45 17.10 -3.83
CA GLN A 122 7.78 18.34 -4.22
C GLN A 122 7.72 19.34 -3.06
N SER A 123 7.82 20.62 -3.38
CA SER A 123 7.76 21.69 -2.37
C SER A 123 6.41 21.75 -1.64
N SER A 124 5.35 21.24 -2.26
CA SER A 124 4.02 21.19 -1.66
C SER A 124 3.82 20.00 -0.71
N CYS A 125 4.82 19.12 -0.59
CA CYS A 125 4.76 17.99 0.34
C CYS A 125 5.31 18.41 1.70
N PHE A 126 4.44 18.48 2.70
CA PHE A 126 4.80 18.98 4.03
C PHE A 126 5.25 17.89 5.00
N HIS A 127 5.10 16.63 4.66
CA HIS A 127 5.59 15.52 5.46
C HIS A 127 6.13 14.42 4.54
N ARG A 128 7.36 14.00 4.80
CA ARG A 128 8.04 12.97 4.04
C ARG A 128 8.30 11.76 4.93
N PRO A 129 7.63 10.63 4.70
CA PRO A 129 7.95 9.42 5.45
C PRO A 129 9.36 8.93 5.13
N VAL A 130 9.97 8.21 6.05
CA VAL A 130 11.20 7.49 5.77
C VAL A 130 10.86 6.36 4.80
N LEU A 131 11.60 6.25 3.71
CA LEU A 131 11.35 5.23 2.69
C LEU A 131 12.20 4.00 2.95
N ALA A 132 11.62 2.82 2.73
CA ALA A 132 12.33 1.56 2.77
C ALA A 132 11.72 0.60 1.75
N ARG A 133 12.43 -0.50 1.51
CA ARG A 133 12.04 -1.48 0.50
C ARG A 133 11.82 -2.85 1.16
N GLY A 134 10.89 -3.62 0.60
CA GLY A 134 10.79 -5.04 0.91
C GLY A 134 11.99 -5.81 0.32
N SER A 135 12.03 -7.10 0.54
CA SER A 135 13.09 -7.95 -0.02
C SER A 135 12.93 -8.12 -1.53
N GLU A 136 14.01 -8.53 -2.20
CA GLU A 136 13.94 -8.85 -3.64
C GLU A 136 12.92 -9.95 -3.93
N ALA A 137 12.84 -10.96 -3.06
CA ALA A 137 11.85 -12.03 -3.22
C ALA A 137 10.42 -11.49 -3.12
N GLN A 138 10.17 -10.55 -2.22
CA GLN A 138 8.87 -9.92 -2.08
C GLN A 138 8.54 -9.03 -3.29
N ALA A 139 9.52 -8.29 -3.78
CA ALA A 139 9.36 -7.50 -5.01
C ALA A 139 9.00 -8.40 -6.19
N GLN A 140 9.67 -9.55 -6.31
CA GLN A 140 9.40 -10.52 -7.36
C GLN A 140 7.97 -11.08 -7.25
N ARG A 141 7.57 -11.47 -6.04
CA ARG A 141 6.21 -12.00 -5.81
C ARG A 141 5.15 -10.95 -6.15
N ALA A 142 5.33 -9.72 -5.71
CA ALA A 142 4.41 -8.63 -5.99
C ALA A 142 4.28 -8.38 -7.50
N GLY A 143 5.41 -8.35 -8.20
CA GLY A 143 5.44 -8.20 -9.65
C GLY A 143 4.78 -9.35 -10.39
N ASP A 144 5.01 -10.58 -9.94
CA ASP A 144 4.42 -11.78 -10.53
C ASP A 144 2.89 -11.78 -10.39
N LEU A 145 2.37 -11.38 -9.24
CA LEU A 145 0.94 -11.26 -9.02
C LEU A 145 0.30 -10.30 -10.03
N LEU A 146 0.92 -9.14 -10.23
CA LEU A 146 0.42 -8.13 -11.17
C LEU A 146 0.48 -8.64 -12.61
N ARG A 147 1.61 -9.19 -13.03
CA ARG A 147 1.78 -9.72 -14.39
C ARG A 147 0.78 -10.85 -14.67
N GLY A 148 0.60 -11.76 -13.71
CA GLY A 148 -0.35 -12.86 -13.84
C GLY A 148 -1.79 -12.37 -13.96
N PHE A 149 -2.17 -11.40 -13.16
CA PHE A 149 -3.50 -10.81 -13.20
C PHE A 149 -3.79 -10.16 -14.57
N PHE A 150 -2.90 -9.29 -15.04
CA PHE A 150 -3.11 -8.60 -16.31
C PHE A 150 -3.03 -9.54 -17.52
N LYS A 151 -2.18 -10.57 -17.45
CA LYS A 151 -2.12 -11.60 -18.49
C LYS A 151 -3.45 -12.36 -18.57
N ALA A 152 -4.03 -12.75 -17.44
CA ALA A 152 -5.31 -13.42 -17.37
C ALA A 152 -6.44 -12.53 -17.90
N LYS A 153 -6.42 -11.25 -17.60
CA LYS A 153 -7.39 -10.29 -18.12
C LYS A 153 -7.32 -10.17 -19.66
N ARG A 154 -6.12 -10.08 -20.22
CA ARG A 154 -5.95 -10.02 -21.69
C ARG A 154 -6.42 -11.31 -22.36
N ALA A 155 -6.17 -12.46 -21.74
CA ALA A 155 -6.61 -13.75 -22.28
C ALA A 155 -8.12 -13.95 -22.22
N GLY A 156 -8.81 -13.29 -21.27
CA GLY A 156 -10.26 -13.36 -21.08
C GLY A 156 -11.07 -12.40 -21.97
N CYS A 157 -10.40 -11.57 -22.77
CA CYS A 157 -11.05 -10.62 -23.69
C CYS A 157 -11.36 -11.26 -25.03
#